data_160ff09f86b2b04610e1a46d978a20fe
#
_entry.id   160ff09f86b2b04610e1a46d978a20fe
#
_cell.length_a   1.000
_cell.length_b   1.000
_cell.length_c   1.000
_cell.angle_alpha   90.00
_cell.angle_beta   90.00
_cell.angle_gamma   90.00
#
_symmetry.space_group_name_H-M   'P 1'
#
loop_
_entity.id
_entity.type
_entity.pdbx_description
1 polymer ?
#
loop_
_entity_poly.entity_id
_entity_poly.type
_entity_poly.pdbx_seq_one_letter_code
_entity_poly.pdbx_strand_id
1 'polypeptide(L)'
;MPLIPLKIPAGMFRNGTEYEATGRWRDGNLVRWLGSSLRPVGGWRDRITNAIAETARSMHTWQDSNASRWAAMATYNKLYVSSAAGTVYDITPAGFQTGDDLATVKTGYGYSTYGTSFYGTERPDTGNYSEVTTWSLDNFGSFLVACSVYDGKVYQWDGITSNPATVVANAPTDNLGLIVTEERFLFCLGGGGDPRTVQWSDQEDITTWTPASTNQAGAQILQTSGQIMAAQRGRASTLIFTDLDLHRMTYVGAPFIYSTEKVSEACGLASRKAVSTVDVGTFWMGHKSFFFYNGSNVQELACDVKDYVFGDINRAQISKSWSLSLGQQGEIWWFYCSEASNEIDRYVTYDYKQGYWTTGSLSRTCGADRGVFKHPLMMSVGGTMYEHEVGLNYEGETVFAETGPFAIGVGDEIVRVTRLIPDELTQGDVSATFKTRFFPNGEEKSYGPISLANPTSVRFSGRQARMRVEGARLADWRVGIMRVEATPGGRR
;
A
#
# COMPACT_ATOMS: atom_id res chain seq x y z
N MET A 1 -12.71 -46.31 -1.87
CA MET A 1 -13.06 -45.16 -1.01
C MET A 1 -13.20 -43.95 -1.91
N PRO A 2 -14.17 -43.07 -1.72
CA PRO A 2 -14.32 -41.91 -2.58
C PRO A 2 -13.17 -40.91 -2.34
N LEU A 3 -12.64 -40.36 -3.43
CA LEU A 3 -11.68 -39.28 -3.41
C LEU A 3 -12.47 -37.95 -3.36
N ILE A 4 -12.31 -37.21 -2.28
CA ILE A 4 -12.98 -35.93 -2.08
C ILE A 4 -12.03 -34.79 -2.52
N PRO A 5 -12.40 -34.01 -3.55
CA PRO A 5 -11.59 -32.86 -3.97
C PRO A 5 -11.76 -31.69 -2.99
N LEU A 6 -10.65 -31.12 -2.57
CA LEU A 6 -10.61 -29.90 -1.75
C LEU A 6 -10.63 -28.68 -2.68
N LYS A 7 -11.81 -28.26 -3.11
CA LYS A 7 -12.01 -27.09 -3.97
C LYS A 7 -12.13 -25.85 -3.10
N ILE A 8 -11.09 -25.02 -3.05
CA ILE A 8 -11.06 -23.79 -2.30
C ILE A 8 -10.92 -22.64 -3.30
N PRO A 9 -11.89 -21.70 -3.37
CA PRO A 9 -11.82 -20.59 -4.31
C PRO A 9 -10.64 -19.66 -4.00
N ALA A 10 -10.16 -18.93 -5.01
CA ALA A 10 -9.11 -17.94 -4.89
C ALA A 10 -9.52 -16.81 -3.92
N GLY A 11 -8.53 -16.21 -3.28
CA GLY A 11 -8.71 -15.09 -2.37
C GLY A 11 -9.02 -15.49 -0.93
N MET A 12 -8.75 -14.56 -0.03
CA MET A 12 -8.95 -14.74 1.42
C MET A 12 -10.27 -14.12 1.85
N PHE A 13 -10.91 -14.77 2.82
CA PHE A 13 -12.11 -14.28 3.49
C PHE A 13 -11.85 -14.19 4.99
N ARG A 14 -11.79 -12.96 5.52
CA ARG A 14 -11.50 -12.70 6.96
C ARG A 14 -12.58 -11.87 7.66
N ASN A 15 -13.69 -11.59 7.00
CA ASN A 15 -14.83 -10.95 7.64
C ASN A 15 -15.53 -11.93 8.58
N GLY A 16 -16.11 -11.41 9.64
CA GLY A 16 -16.91 -12.18 10.58
C GLY A 16 -16.17 -13.32 11.27
N THR A 17 -16.91 -14.39 11.54
CA THR A 17 -16.44 -15.55 12.31
C THR A 17 -15.64 -16.53 11.46
N GLU A 18 -14.95 -17.48 12.13
CA GLU A 18 -14.23 -18.56 11.41
C GLU A 18 -15.17 -19.44 10.56
N TYR A 19 -16.42 -19.61 11.00
CA TYR A 19 -17.41 -20.40 10.28
C TYR A 19 -17.90 -19.77 8.98
N GLU A 20 -17.93 -18.45 8.90
CA GLU A 20 -18.27 -17.74 7.68
C GLU A 20 -17.19 -17.93 6.61
N ALA A 21 -15.97 -18.23 7.03
CA ALA A 21 -14.85 -18.57 6.14
C ALA A 21 -14.80 -20.07 5.78
N THR A 22 -15.87 -20.84 6.05
CA THR A 22 -15.90 -22.28 5.73
C THR A 22 -15.64 -22.52 4.23
N GLY A 23 -14.63 -23.34 3.93
CA GLY A 23 -14.24 -23.68 2.57
C GLY A 23 -13.57 -22.52 1.79
N ARG A 24 -13.12 -21.48 2.47
CA ARG A 24 -12.37 -20.35 1.91
C ARG A 24 -10.96 -20.30 2.51
N TRP A 25 -10.04 -19.64 1.84
CA TRP A 25 -8.76 -19.26 2.45
C TRP A 25 -9.03 -18.18 3.49
N ARG A 26 -8.39 -18.27 4.66
CA ARG A 26 -8.60 -17.33 5.76
C ARG A 26 -7.34 -16.58 6.14
N ASP A 27 -6.18 -17.21 6.03
CA ASP A 27 -4.91 -16.60 6.41
C ASP A 27 -3.83 -16.93 5.39
N GLY A 28 -2.78 -16.11 5.33
CA GLY A 28 -1.65 -16.38 4.46
C GLY A 28 -0.65 -15.23 4.43
N ASN A 29 0.47 -15.52 3.80
CA ASN A 29 1.54 -14.54 3.61
C ASN A 29 2.26 -14.80 2.30
N LEU A 30 2.54 -13.74 1.54
CA LEU A 30 3.33 -13.74 0.30
C LEU A 30 2.82 -14.72 -0.75
N VAL A 31 1.50 -14.85 -0.86
CA VAL A 31 0.82 -15.71 -1.84
C VAL A 31 -0.13 -14.92 -2.73
N ARG A 32 -0.32 -15.43 -3.93
CA ARG A 32 -1.33 -14.97 -4.90
C ARG A 32 -1.96 -16.16 -5.62
N TRP A 33 -3.01 -15.92 -6.37
CA TRP A 33 -3.64 -16.94 -7.21
C TRP A 33 -3.48 -16.60 -8.69
N LEU A 34 -3.30 -17.62 -9.49
CA LEU A 34 -3.40 -17.56 -10.95
C LEU A 34 -4.57 -18.46 -11.35
N GLY A 35 -5.71 -17.86 -11.63
CA GLY A 35 -6.96 -18.60 -11.70
C GLY A 35 -7.29 -19.24 -10.34
N SER A 36 -7.42 -20.57 -10.30
CA SER A 36 -7.65 -21.32 -9.06
C SER A 36 -6.38 -21.84 -8.38
N SER A 37 -5.20 -21.66 -8.98
CA SER A 37 -3.95 -22.20 -8.46
C SER A 37 -3.27 -21.21 -7.52
N LEU A 38 -2.94 -21.65 -6.32
CA LEU A 38 -2.15 -20.91 -5.34
C LEU A 38 -0.68 -20.93 -5.73
N ARG A 39 0.00 -19.80 -5.65
CA ARG A 39 1.43 -19.64 -5.92
C ARG A 39 2.07 -18.58 -5.03
N PRO A 40 3.40 -18.58 -4.86
CA PRO A 40 4.09 -17.50 -4.19
C PRO A 40 4.05 -16.19 -5.00
N VAL A 41 4.16 -15.05 -4.33
CA VAL A 41 4.54 -13.78 -4.97
C VAL A 41 6.02 -13.84 -5.38
N GLY A 42 6.50 -12.94 -6.25
CA GLY A 42 7.91 -12.83 -6.51
C GLY A 42 8.71 -12.40 -5.28
N GLY A 43 9.92 -12.90 -5.13
CA GLY A 43 10.85 -12.51 -4.08
C GLY A 43 11.45 -11.12 -4.33
N TRP A 44 12.52 -10.80 -3.60
CA TRP A 44 13.22 -9.52 -3.73
C TRP A 44 14.73 -9.65 -3.52
N ARG A 45 15.44 -8.61 -3.94
CA ARG A 45 16.89 -8.47 -3.73
C ARG A 45 17.25 -7.01 -3.47
N ASP A 46 18.37 -6.78 -2.82
CA ASP A 46 18.92 -5.45 -2.58
C ASP A 46 19.21 -4.70 -3.89
N ARG A 47 18.88 -3.41 -3.88
CA ARG A 47 19.08 -2.51 -5.02
C ARG A 47 20.17 -1.47 -4.77
N ILE A 48 20.22 -0.88 -3.58
CA ILE A 48 21.19 0.15 -3.21
C ILE A 48 22.37 -0.46 -2.47
N THR A 49 23.54 0.14 -2.64
CA THR A 49 24.79 -0.33 -2.01
C THR A 49 24.86 -0.04 -0.52
N ASN A 50 24.21 1.05 -0.09
CA ASN A 50 24.16 1.47 1.32
C ASN A 50 22.74 1.89 1.67
N ALA A 51 22.24 1.42 2.79
CA ALA A 51 20.95 1.86 3.33
C ALA A 51 21.01 3.37 3.64
N ILE A 52 19.87 4.05 3.47
CA ILE A 52 19.70 5.43 3.95
C ILE A 52 19.51 5.42 5.47
N ALA A 53 19.83 6.53 6.13
CA ALA A 53 19.89 6.57 7.59
C ALA A 53 18.50 6.41 8.26
N GLU A 54 17.44 6.90 7.59
CA GLU A 54 16.11 7.02 8.17
C GLU A 54 15.06 6.30 7.32
N THR A 55 13.89 6.06 7.89
CA THR A 55 12.79 5.41 7.16
C THR A 55 12.24 6.32 6.06
N ALA A 56 12.31 5.87 4.80
CA ALA A 56 11.69 6.57 3.69
C ALA A 56 10.16 6.46 3.74
N ARG A 57 9.45 7.57 3.50
CA ARG A 57 7.98 7.64 3.47
C ARG A 57 7.41 7.94 2.09
N SER A 58 8.26 8.31 1.16
CA SER A 58 7.85 8.62 -0.22
C SER A 58 8.93 8.21 -1.20
N MET A 59 8.52 7.72 -2.36
CA MET A 59 9.40 7.36 -3.46
C MET A 59 8.80 7.85 -4.78
N HIS A 60 9.66 8.31 -5.68
CA HIS A 60 9.32 8.63 -7.07
C HIS A 60 10.44 8.22 -8.00
N THR A 61 10.10 7.69 -9.18
CA THR A 61 11.08 7.23 -10.16
C THR A 61 10.84 7.92 -11.49
N TRP A 62 11.92 8.45 -12.10
CA TRP A 62 11.84 9.10 -13.40
C TRP A 62 13.11 8.90 -14.21
N GLN A 63 13.04 9.26 -15.47
CA GLN A 63 14.18 9.32 -16.38
C GLN A 63 14.36 10.75 -16.86
N ASP A 64 15.58 11.24 -16.83
CA ASP A 64 15.90 12.58 -17.33
C ASP A 64 16.10 12.58 -18.87
N SER A 65 16.33 13.78 -19.44
CA SER A 65 16.58 13.97 -20.88
C SER A 65 17.86 13.31 -21.38
N ASN A 66 18.79 12.97 -20.47
CA ASN A 66 20.04 12.27 -20.78
C ASN A 66 19.89 10.74 -20.65
N ALA A 67 18.68 10.24 -20.52
CA ALA A 67 18.37 8.83 -20.28
C ALA A 67 18.90 8.27 -18.96
N SER A 68 19.35 9.13 -18.04
CA SER A 68 19.70 8.69 -16.68
C SER A 68 18.44 8.38 -15.89
N ARG A 69 18.49 7.30 -15.12
CA ARG A 69 17.34 6.84 -14.33
C ARG A 69 17.58 7.14 -12.86
N TRP A 70 16.58 7.72 -12.24
CA TRP A 70 16.63 8.19 -10.87
C TRP A 70 15.48 7.62 -10.04
N ALA A 71 15.75 7.40 -8.78
CA ALA A 71 14.76 7.11 -7.75
C ALA A 71 14.95 8.10 -6.60
N ALA A 72 13.99 8.98 -6.37
CA ALA A 72 13.96 9.86 -5.20
C ALA A 72 13.35 9.11 -4.01
N MET A 73 13.92 9.32 -2.83
CA MET A 73 13.45 8.78 -1.56
C MET A 73 13.45 9.91 -0.53
N ALA A 74 12.34 10.07 0.16
CA ALA A 74 12.19 11.14 1.13
C ALA A 74 11.84 10.58 2.51
N THR A 75 12.54 11.06 3.52
CA THR A 75 12.36 10.75 4.95
C THR A 75 11.78 11.96 5.67
N TYR A 76 11.54 11.86 6.97
CA TYR A 76 11.04 13.01 7.74
C TYR A 76 12.04 14.17 7.83
N ASN A 77 13.34 13.91 7.63
CA ASN A 77 14.41 14.89 7.80
C ASN A 77 15.32 15.07 6.58
N LYS A 78 15.22 14.21 5.55
CA LYS A 78 16.13 14.23 4.39
C LYS A 78 15.44 13.87 3.07
N LEU A 79 16.06 14.35 2.00
CA LEU A 79 15.72 14.00 0.62
C LEU A 79 16.93 13.37 -0.06
N TYR A 80 16.75 12.16 -0.58
CA TYR A 80 17.80 11.41 -1.27
C TYR A 80 17.40 11.11 -2.70
N VAL A 81 18.38 10.90 -3.56
CA VAL A 81 18.20 10.31 -4.90
C VAL A 81 19.17 9.14 -5.07
N SER A 82 18.71 8.11 -5.74
CA SER A 82 19.55 6.98 -6.15
C SER A 82 19.65 6.93 -7.66
N SER A 83 20.88 6.72 -8.16
CA SER A 83 21.14 6.48 -9.57
C SER A 83 20.74 5.08 -10.04
N ALA A 84 20.78 4.85 -11.34
CA ALA A 84 20.58 3.52 -11.92
C ALA A 84 21.57 2.46 -11.41
N ALA A 85 22.76 2.88 -10.99
CA ALA A 85 23.78 1.99 -10.41
C ALA A 85 23.55 1.64 -8.93
N GLY A 86 22.55 2.26 -8.27
CA GLY A 86 22.26 2.04 -6.86
C GLY A 86 23.06 2.94 -5.90
N THR A 87 23.82 3.91 -6.42
CA THR A 87 24.51 4.91 -5.59
C THR A 87 23.51 5.94 -5.08
N VAL A 88 23.52 6.22 -3.78
CA VAL A 88 22.63 7.16 -3.10
C VAL A 88 23.35 8.50 -2.87
N TYR A 89 22.64 9.59 -3.12
CA TYR A 89 23.12 10.96 -2.91
C TYR A 89 22.11 11.71 -2.02
N ASP A 90 22.63 12.44 -1.05
CA ASP A 90 21.85 13.35 -0.20
C ASP A 90 21.69 14.69 -0.92
N ILE A 91 20.48 15.02 -1.28
CA ILE A 91 20.12 16.27 -1.96
C ILE A 91 19.23 17.16 -1.09
N THR A 92 19.25 16.96 0.22
CA THR A 92 18.43 17.70 1.18
C THR A 92 18.62 19.20 1.00
N PRO A 93 17.55 19.98 0.85
CA PRO A 93 17.64 21.43 0.67
C PRO A 93 18.26 22.13 1.87
N ALA A 94 19.08 23.14 1.63
CA ALA A 94 19.58 23.97 2.71
C ALA A 94 18.44 24.71 3.42
N GLY A 95 18.40 24.62 4.76
CA GLY A 95 17.35 25.25 5.57
C GLY A 95 16.00 24.51 5.52
N PHE A 96 15.99 23.23 5.11
CA PHE A 96 14.84 22.35 5.25
C PHE A 96 14.45 22.19 6.72
N GLN A 97 13.17 22.27 7.02
CA GLN A 97 12.64 22.06 8.37
C GLN A 97 12.29 20.58 8.56
N THR A 98 12.98 19.96 9.50
CA THR A 98 12.77 18.56 9.89
C THR A 98 11.39 18.38 10.52
N GLY A 99 10.65 17.42 10.02
CA GLY A 99 9.31 17.10 10.55
C GLY A 99 9.32 15.94 11.54
N ASP A 100 8.19 15.22 11.62
CA ASP A 100 7.93 14.14 12.57
C ASP A 100 8.00 12.76 11.89
N ASP A 101 8.72 11.80 12.46
CA ASP A 101 8.76 10.40 12.01
C ASP A 101 7.55 9.59 12.49
N LEU A 102 6.97 10.00 13.62
CA LEU A 102 5.78 9.38 14.20
C LEU A 102 4.63 10.38 14.25
N ALA A 103 3.44 9.92 13.94
CA ALA A 103 2.25 10.70 14.23
C ALA A 103 2.03 10.76 15.74
N THR A 104 1.91 11.95 16.25
CA THR A 104 1.73 12.21 17.68
C THR A 104 0.48 13.04 17.92
N VAL A 105 -0.30 12.62 18.91
CA VAL A 105 -1.41 13.44 19.41
C VAL A 105 -0.81 14.45 20.38
N LYS A 106 -0.61 15.67 19.91
CA LYS A 106 -0.13 16.77 20.75
C LYS A 106 -1.31 17.41 21.49
N THR A 107 -2.06 16.61 22.26
CA THR A 107 -3.28 17.08 22.93
C THR A 107 -3.24 16.88 24.44
N GLY A 108 -3.70 17.86 25.18
CA GLY A 108 -4.14 17.73 26.55
C GLY A 108 -3.26 18.36 27.61
N TYR A 109 -3.88 18.58 28.75
CA TYR A 109 -3.26 19.05 29.98
C TYR A 109 -2.30 17.97 30.49
N GLY A 110 -1.00 18.26 30.47
CA GLY A 110 0.03 17.30 30.91
C GLY A 110 0.80 16.62 29.79
N TYR A 111 0.57 16.93 28.54
CA TYR A 111 1.44 16.56 27.45
C TYR A 111 2.81 17.28 27.60
N SER A 112 3.92 16.58 27.38
CA SER A 112 5.28 17.01 27.67
C SER A 112 5.70 16.84 29.16
N THR A 113 7.01 16.92 29.42
CA THR A 113 7.58 16.73 30.75
C THR A 113 7.07 17.80 31.71
N TYR A 114 6.58 17.38 32.87
CA TYR A 114 6.10 18.28 33.92
C TYR A 114 7.22 19.26 34.31
N GLY A 115 6.91 20.57 34.33
CA GLY A 115 7.88 21.60 34.75
C GLY A 115 8.76 22.20 33.65
N THR A 116 8.55 21.89 32.38
CA THR A 116 9.41 22.36 31.28
C THR A 116 8.95 23.67 30.60
N SER A 117 7.80 24.24 30.95
CA SER A 117 7.34 25.55 30.43
C SER A 117 7.02 26.53 31.56
N PHE A 118 7.13 27.82 31.25
CA PHE A 118 6.82 28.88 32.20
C PHE A 118 5.30 28.99 32.43
N TYR A 119 4.92 29.33 33.67
CA TYR A 119 3.52 29.58 34.01
C TYR A 119 3.00 30.77 33.18
N GLY A 120 1.88 30.57 32.49
CA GLY A 120 1.28 31.62 31.66
C GLY A 120 1.80 31.70 30.21
N THR A 121 2.75 30.88 29.80
CA THR A 121 3.14 30.71 28.39
C THR A 121 2.30 29.64 27.72
N GLU A 122 1.70 29.98 26.60
CA GLU A 122 0.99 29.02 25.76
C GLU A 122 1.96 27.93 25.30
N ARG A 123 1.61 26.68 25.52
CA ARG A 123 2.43 25.56 25.05
C ARG A 123 2.36 25.50 23.53
N PRO A 124 3.44 25.17 22.83
CA PRO A 124 3.43 25.08 21.35
C PRO A 124 2.53 23.98 20.79
N ASP A 125 1.99 23.10 21.64
CA ASP A 125 1.04 22.07 21.27
C ASP A 125 -0.39 22.61 21.33
N THR A 126 -0.92 23.01 20.20
CA THR A 126 -2.30 23.54 20.05
C THR A 126 -3.39 22.46 20.13
N GLY A 127 -3.07 21.25 20.60
CA GLY A 127 -4.01 20.14 20.65
C GLY A 127 -4.28 19.49 19.28
N ASN A 128 -3.51 19.83 18.26
CA ASN A 128 -3.66 19.27 16.92
C ASN A 128 -2.93 17.93 16.81
N TYR A 129 -3.55 17.01 16.08
CA TYR A 129 -2.92 15.78 15.66
C TYR A 129 -1.82 16.12 14.65
N SER A 130 -0.57 15.72 14.94
CA SER A 130 0.54 15.83 13.99
C SER A 130 0.63 14.57 13.16
N GLU A 131 0.41 14.69 11.86
CA GLU A 131 0.64 13.58 10.93
C GLU A 131 2.14 13.27 10.77
N VAL A 132 2.45 12.05 10.35
CA VAL A 132 3.81 11.71 9.93
C VAL A 132 4.21 12.55 8.73
N THR A 133 5.45 13.03 8.72
CA THR A 133 5.97 13.79 7.60
C THR A 133 6.11 12.93 6.36
N THR A 134 5.31 13.24 5.36
CA THR A 134 5.36 12.64 4.03
C THR A 134 5.71 13.70 3.00
N TRP A 135 6.18 13.25 1.84
CA TRP A 135 6.52 14.13 0.73
C TRP A 135 5.66 13.81 -0.48
N SER A 136 5.30 14.85 -1.22
CA SER A 136 4.87 14.72 -2.60
C SER A 136 6.08 14.91 -3.50
N LEU A 137 6.34 13.94 -4.34
CA LEU A 137 7.47 13.90 -5.26
C LEU A 137 6.92 13.70 -6.67
N ASP A 138 7.38 14.50 -7.60
CA ASP A 138 7.05 14.38 -9.03
C ASP A 138 8.20 14.91 -9.90
N ASN A 139 8.14 14.75 -11.20
CA ASN A 139 9.12 15.31 -12.11
C ASN A 139 8.49 16.36 -13.04
N PHE A 140 9.15 17.50 -13.14
CA PHE A 140 8.84 18.54 -14.13
C PHE A 140 9.87 18.45 -15.28
N GLY A 141 9.55 17.68 -16.30
CA GLY A 141 10.52 17.29 -17.32
C GLY A 141 11.64 16.43 -16.71
N SER A 142 12.87 16.91 -16.80
CA SER A 142 14.05 16.23 -16.26
C SER A 142 14.29 16.49 -14.76
N PHE A 143 13.70 17.56 -14.23
CA PHE A 143 13.90 18.00 -12.85
C PHE A 143 12.97 17.29 -11.87
N LEU A 144 13.49 16.97 -10.68
CA LEU A 144 12.64 16.55 -9.58
C LEU A 144 11.99 17.78 -8.95
N VAL A 145 10.70 17.72 -8.68
CA VAL A 145 9.99 18.66 -7.81
C VAL A 145 9.49 17.95 -6.58
N ALA A 146 9.63 18.57 -5.42
CA ALA A 146 9.36 17.94 -4.12
C ALA A 146 8.71 18.94 -3.15
N CYS A 147 7.78 18.46 -2.34
CA CYS A 147 7.17 19.22 -1.25
C CYS A 147 6.97 18.33 -0.04
N SER A 148 7.50 18.73 1.10
CA SER A 148 7.23 18.11 2.40
C SER A 148 5.96 18.71 3.01
N VAL A 149 5.09 17.88 3.52
CA VAL A 149 3.86 18.33 4.23
C VAL A 149 4.19 19.21 5.45
N TYR A 150 5.30 18.95 6.13
CA TYR A 150 5.68 19.67 7.33
C TYR A 150 6.30 21.04 7.04
N ASP A 151 7.21 21.13 6.07
CA ASP A 151 7.91 22.36 5.70
C ASP A 151 7.07 23.24 4.74
N GLY A 152 6.20 22.63 3.95
CA GLY A 152 5.26 23.29 3.05
C GLY A 152 5.88 24.05 1.87
N LYS A 153 7.21 24.00 1.67
CA LYS A 153 7.91 24.64 0.56
C LYS A 153 8.00 23.73 -0.65
N VAL A 154 8.05 24.32 -1.83
CA VAL A 154 8.31 23.64 -3.09
C VAL A 154 9.80 23.68 -3.39
N TYR A 155 10.37 22.52 -3.62
CA TYR A 155 11.80 22.34 -3.95
C TYR A 155 11.96 21.79 -5.36
N GLN A 156 13.07 22.16 -6.01
CA GLN A 156 13.49 21.64 -7.30
C GLN A 156 14.93 21.13 -7.20
N TRP A 157 15.21 19.98 -7.82
CA TRP A 157 16.56 19.45 -7.99
C TRP A 157 16.92 19.39 -9.46
N ASP A 158 18.11 19.89 -9.81
CA ASP A 158 18.60 20.12 -11.16
C ASP A 158 19.20 18.87 -11.85
N GLY A 159 19.24 17.72 -11.17
CA GLY A 159 19.84 16.48 -11.69
C GLY A 159 21.35 16.38 -11.45
N ILE A 160 21.98 17.36 -10.79
CA ILE A 160 23.41 17.36 -10.49
C ILE A 160 23.64 16.83 -9.08
N THR A 161 24.29 15.69 -8.96
CA THR A 161 24.44 14.97 -7.69
C THR A 161 25.24 15.70 -6.60
N SER A 162 26.04 16.70 -6.97
CA SER A 162 26.77 17.56 -6.03
C SER A 162 25.93 18.72 -5.48
N ASN A 163 24.78 18.99 -6.08
CA ASN A 163 23.93 20.11 -5.71
C ASN A 163 22.77 19.64 -4.83
N PRO A 164 22.47 20.33 -3.71
CA PRO A 164 21.23 20.12 -2.99
C PRO A 164 20.05 20.65 -3.79
N ALA A 165 18.83 20.18 -3.49
CA ALA A 165 17.62 20.78 -4.03
C ALA A 165 17.46 22.23 -3.53
N THR A 166 16.85 23.08 -4.35
CA THR A 166 16.65 24.50 -4.07
C THR A 166 15.16 24.86 -4.02
N VAL A 167 14.82 25.89 -3.27
CA VAL A 167 13.42 26.40 -3.21
C VAL A 167 13.06 26.98 -4.59
N VAL A 168 11.87 26.63 -5.08
CA VAL A 168 11.31 27.20 -6.31
C VAL A 168 10.88 28.65 -6.01
N ALA A 169 11.37 29.58 -6.82
CA ALA A 169 11.07 31.00 -6.65
C ALA A 169 9.56 31.29 -6.80
N ASN A 170 9.04 32.19 -5.98
CA ASN A 170 7.64 32.65 -5.98
C ASN A 170 6.57 31.56 -5.78
N ALA A 171 6.97 30.30 -5.55
CA ALA A 171 6.00 29.24 -5.25
C ALA A 171 5.27 29.52 -3.93
N PRO A 172 3.99 29.14 -3.81
CA PRO A 172 3.25 29.29 -2.55
C PRO A 172 3.95 28.51 -1.43
N THR A 173 3.76 28.96 -0.21
CA THR A 173 4.22 28.30 1.03
C THR A 173 3.05 27.60 1.71
N ASP A 174 3.33 26.86 2.78
CA ASP A 174 2.34 26.14 3.57
C ASP A 174 1.54 25.10 2.76
N ASN A 175 2.23 24.49 1.77
CA ASN A 175 1.62 23.50 0.91
C ASN A 175 1.51 22.14 1.63
N LEU A 176 0.43 21.42 1.37
CA LEU A 176 0.19 20.05 1.81
C LEU A 176 0.71 19.00 0.81
N GLY A 177 1.08 19.42 -0.38
CA GLY A 177 1.61 18.56 -1.42
C GLY A 177 1.69 19.23 -2.78
N LEU A 178 2.16 18.50 -3.76
CA LEU A 178 2.24 18.94 -5.15
C LEU A 178 1.96 17.78 -6.13
N ILE A 179 1.66 18.13 -7.37
CA ILE A 179 1.62 17.23 -8.53
C ILE A 179 1.87 18.03 -9.82
N VAL A 180 2.53 17.41 -10.78
CA VAL A 180 2.65 17.95 -12.14
C VAL A 180 1.51 17.38 -12.99
N THR A 181 0.74 18.23 -13.69
CA THR A 181 -0.36 17.77 -14.55
C THR A 181 0.14 17.28 -15.91
N GLU A 182 -0.72 16.62 -16.70
CA GLU A 182 -0.38 16.18 -18.07
C GLU A 182 -0.07 17.36 -18.99
N GLU A 183 -0.72 18.51 -18.77
CA GLU A 183 -0.53 19.75 -19.51
C GLU A 183 0.71 20.54 -19.08
N ARG A 184 1.47 20.00 -18.09
CA ARG A 184 2.70 20.58 -17.56
C ARG A 184 2.50 21.89 -16.79
N PHE A 185 1.52 21.88 -15.90
CA PHE A 185 1.42 22.83 -14.79
C PHE A 185 1.90 22.15 -13.51
N LEU A 186 2.52 22.91 -12.64
CA LEU A 186 2.80 22.45 -11.28
C LEU A 186 1.67 22.87 -10.36
N PHE A 187 0.92 21.91 -9.80
CA PHE A 187 -0.10 22.16 -8.80
C PHE A 187 0.50 22.11 -7.42
N CYS A 188 0.19 23.10 -6.59
CA CYS A 188 0.39 23.12 -5.16
C CYS A 188 -0.96 22.93 -4.46
N LEU A 189 -0.99 22.02 -3.52
CA LEU A 189 -2.19 21.60 -2.79
C LEU A 189 -2.18 22.23 -1.41
N GLY A 190 -3.26 22.91 -0.99
CA GLY A 190 -3.36 23.58 0.30
C GLY A 190 -2.48 24.81 0.43
N GLY A 191 -2.06 25.40 -0.67
CA GLY A 191 -1.13 26.54 -0.67
C GLY A 191 -1.67 27.80 -0.01
N GLY A 192 -0.77 28.58 0.60
CA GLY A 192 -1.11 29.85 1.24
C GLY A 192 -1.90 29.73 2.55
N GLY A 193 -1.90 28.56 3.17
CA GLY A 193 -2.53 28.33 4.48
C GLY A 193 -4.02 27.95 4.44
N ASP A 194 -4.70 27.96 3.27
CA ASP A 194 -6.04 27.36 3.15
C ASP A 194 -5.93 25.93 2.63
N PRO A 195 -6.24 24.90 3.45
CA PRO A 195 -6.06 23.49 3.09
C PRO A 195 -6.96 23.03 1.94
N ARG A 196 -7.85 23.86 1.42
CA ARG A 196 -8.76 23.59 0.31
C ARG A 196 -8.32 24.23 -1.00
N THR A 197 -7.25 25.03 -0.98
CA THR A 197 -6.78 25.75 -2.17
C THR A 197 -5.92 24.83 -3.05
N VAL A 198 -6.23 24.80 -4.35
CA VAL A 198 -5.34 24.31 -5.38
C VAL A 198 -4.81 25.51 -6.15
N GLN A 199 -3.50 25.71 -6.11
CA GLN A 199 -2.84 26.79 -6.85
C GLN A 199 -1.92 26.16 -7.90
N TRP A 200 -1.89 26.73 -9.11
CA TRP A 200 -1.05 26.22 -10.20
C TRP A 200 -0.17 27.30 -10.81
N SER A 201 1.02 26.85 -11.24
CA SER A 201 2.00 27.68 -11.94
C SER A 201 1.51 28.05 -13.35
N ASP A 202 2.27 28.85 -14.06
CA ASP A 202 2.09 28.97 -15.50
C ASP A 202 2.47 27.66 -16.22
N GLN A 203 1.98 27.47 -17.43
CA GLN A 203 2.30 26.31 -18.25
C GLN A 203 3.79 26.33 -18.64
N GLU A 204 4.47 25.19 -18.42
CA GLU A 204 5.92 25.02 -18.66
C GLU A 204 6.85 25.93 -17.83
N ASP A 205 6.30 26.72 -16.87
CA ASP A 205 7.08 27.61 -16.00
C ASP A 205 6.64 27.48 -14.53
N ILE A 206 7.49 26.88 -13.72
CA ILE A 206 7.23 26.67 -12.28
C ILE A 206 7.57 27.89 -11.40
N THR A 207 8.04 28.98 -11.99
CA THR A 207 8.43 30.20 -11.26
C THR A 207 7.38 31.31 -11.30
N THR A 208 6.40 31.19 -12.22
CA THR A 208 5.30 32.15 -12.39
C THR A 208 4.02 31.62 -11.76
N TRP A 209 3.57 32.30 -10.69
CA TRP A 209 2.43 31.87 -9.84
C TRP A 209 1.33 32.93 -9.69
N THR A 210 1.63 34.18 -10.04
CA THR A 210 0.66 35.28 -9.95
C THR A 210 -0.16 35.35 -11.22
N PRO A 211 -1.51 35.21 -11.14
CA PRO A 211 -2.37 35.32 -12.32
C PRO A 211 -2.23 36.67 -13.01
N ALA A 212 -2.06 36.63 -14.33
CA ALA A 212 -2.01 37.83 -15.19
C ALA A 212 -2.64 37.51 -16.54
N SER A 213 -2.99 38.55 -17.28
CA SER A 213 -3.55 38.39 -18.65
C SER A 213 -2.59 37.76 -19.65
N THR A 214 -1.30 37.67 -19.32
CA THR A 214 -0.21 37.13 -20.15
C THR A 214 0.21 35.72 -19.79
N ASN A 215 -0.34 35.15 -18.72
CA ASN A 215 -0.01 33.79 -18.25
C ASN A 215 -1.28 32.98 -17.92
N GLN A 216 -1.09 31.71 -17.59
CA GLN A 216 -2.16 30.79 -17.21
C GLN A 216 -2.11 30.37 -15.74
N ALA A 217 -1.27 31.02 -14.92
CA ALA A 217 -1.23 30.77 -13.49
C ALA A 217 -2.57 31.09 -12.85
N GLY A 218 -2.94 30.35 -11.80
CA GLY A 218 -4.21 30.56 -11.13
C GLY A 218 -4.34 29.79 -9.82
N ALA A 219 -5.48 30.01 -9.16
CA ALA A 219 -5.85 29.29 -7.95
C ALA A 219 -7.34 29.08 -7.89
N GLN A 220 -7.76 28.01 -7.22
CA GLN A 220 -9.16 27.70 -6.96
C GLN A 220 -9.32 27.09 -5.58
N ILE A 221 -10.34 27.52 -4.84
CA ILE A 221 -10.72 26.94 -3.56
C ILE A 221 -11.80 25.89 -3.81
N LEU A 222 -11.56 24.65 -3.36
CA LEU A 222 -12.52 23.57 -3.47
C LEU A 222 -13.71 23.78 -2.54
N GLN A 223 -14.89 23.43 -3.03
CA GLN A 223 -16.13 23.47 -2.24
C GLN A 223 -16.25 22.20 -1.39
N THR A 224 -15.46 22.12 -0.35
CA THR A 224 -15.43 21.04 0.62
C THR A 224 -15.30 21.57 2.04
N SER A 225 -15.70 20.76 3.03
CA SER A 225 -15.46 21.01 4.45
C SER A 225 -14.17 20.37 4.96
N GLY A 226 -13.55 19.53 4.13
CA GLY A 226 -12.33 18.80 4.44
C GLY A 226 -11.07 19.53 3.97
N GLN A 227 -9.93 18.86 4.13
CA GLN A 227 -8.62 19.30 3.65
C GLN A 227 -8.15 18.43 2.48
N ILE A 228 -7.37 19.01 1.57
CA ILE A 228 -6.77 18.27 0.47
C ILE A 228 -5.70 17.32 1.04
N MET A 229 -5.84 16.05 0.69
CA MET A 229 -4.91 14.99 1.10
C MET A 229 -3.89 14.69 0.01
N ALA A 230 -4.33 14.49 -1.21
CA ALA A 230 -3.46 14.11 -2.33
C ALA A 230 -4.06 14.49 -3.67
N ALA A 231 -3.25 14.47 -4.71
CA ALA A 231 -3.70 14.51 -6.08
C ALA A 231 -3.11 13.34 -6.88
N GLN A 232 -3.85 12.90 -7.91
CA GLN A 232 -3.42 11.85 -8.83
C GLN A 232 -3.77 12.23 -10.26
N ARG A 233 -2.88 11.90 -11.20
CA ARG A 233 -3.21 12.00 -12.63
C ARG A 233 -4.25 10.95 -12.97
N GLY A 234 -5.40 11.39 -13.46
CA GLY A 234 -6.42 10.55 -14.06
C GLY A 234 -6.36 10.62 -15.58
N ARG A 235 -7.30 9.97 -16.24
CA ARG A 235 -7.41 10.06 -17.71
C ARG A 235 -7.95 11.42 -18.10
N ALA A 236 -7.13 12.27 -18.75
CA ALA A 236 -7.45 13.64 -19.18
C ALA A 236 -7.97 14.56 -18.05
N SER A 237 -7.57 14.33 -16.83
CA SER A 237 -7.95 15.15 -15.68
C SER A 237 -7.02 14.88 -14.50
N THR A 238 -6.98 15.80 -13.55
CA THR A 238 -6.31 15.62 -12.27
C THR A 238 -7.36 15.38 -11.17
N LEU A 239 -7.25 14.27 -10.47
CA LEU A 239 -8.10 13.92 -9.34
C LEU A 239 -7.52 14.51 -8.07
N ILE A 240 -8.33 15.25 -7.32
CA ILE A 240 -7.97 15.85 -6.03
C ILE A 240 -8.77 15.14 -4.94
N PHE A 241 -8.06 14.47 -4.05
CA PHE A 241 -8.63 13.75 -2.92
C PHE A 241 -8.58 14.63 -1.68
N THR A 242 -9.70 14.70 -1.00
CA THR A 242 -9.77 15.27 0.36
C THR A 242 -9.94 14.14 1.39
N ASP A 243 -9.94 14.50 2.64
CA ASP A 243 -10.29 13.58 3.73
C ASP A 243 -11.79 13.21 3.77
N LEU A 244 -12.63 13.87 2.95
CA LEU A 244 -14.10 13.65 2.90
C LEU A 244 -14.60 13.26 1.51
N ASP A 245 -14.09 13.86 0.45
CA ASP A 245 -14.67 13.79 -0.90
C ASP A 245 -13.60 13.73 -2.00
N LEU A 246 -14.06 13.49 -3.24
CA LEU A 246 -13.25 13.46 -4.45
C LEU A 246 -13.69 14.56 -5.40
N HIS A 247 -12.72 15.34 -5.87
CA HIS A 247 -12.89 16.34 -6.92
C HIS A 247 -12.10 15.96 -8.17
N ARG A 248 -12.60 16.40 -9.33
CA ARG A 248 -11.93 16.27 -10.61
C ARG A 248 -11.66 17.65 -11.19
N MET A 249 -10.41 17.93 -11.52
CA MET A 249 -9.99 19.13 -12.24
C MET A 249 -9.65 18.76 -13.67
N THR A 250 -10.29 19.44 -14.62
CA THR A 250 -10.11 19.22 -16.06
C THR A 250 -9.60 20.49 -16.70
N TYR A 251 -8.56 20.38 -17.51
CA TYR A 251 -8.05 21.50 -18.30
C TYR A 251 -9.05 21.89 -19.37
N VAL A 252 -9.46 23.14 -19.38
CA VAL A 252 -10.44 23.70 -20.34
C VAL A 252 -9.85 24.84 -21.20
N GLY A 253 -8.61 25.28 -20.88
CA GLY A 253 -7.93 26.38 -21.58
C GLY A 253 -8.44 27.75 -21.19
N ALA A 254 -7.80 28.78 -21.77
CA ALA A 254 -8.16 30.16 -21.49
C ALA A 254 -9.62 30.47 -21.86
N PRO A 255 -10.36 31.31 -21.08
CA PRO A 255 -9.85 32.11 -19.95
C PRO A 255 -9.90 31.41 -18.58
N PHE A 256 -10.53 30.25 -18.46
CA PHE A 256 -10.80 29.62 -17.15
C PHE A 256 -9.70 28.64 -16.69
N ILE A 257 -8.83 28.22 -17.58
CA ILE A 257 -7.72 27.29 -17.42
C ILE A 257 -8.16 25.91 -16.91
N TYR A 258 -8.72 25.83 -15.70
CA TYR A 258 -9.24 24.58 -15.12
C TYR A 258 -10.71 24.71 -14.69
N SER A 259 -11.46 23.66 -14.94
CA SER A 259 -12.80 23.46 -14.40
C SER A 259 -12.77 22.39 -13.31
N THR A 260 -13.46 22.63 -12.19
CA THR A 260 -13.49 21.72 -11.06
C THR A 260 -14.91 21.20 -10.86
N GLU A 261 -15.01 19.89 -10.65
CA GLU A 261 -16.26 19.18 -10.39
C GLU A 261 -16.09 18.30 -9.15
N LYS A 262 -17.06 18.31 -8.23
CA LYS A 262 -17.13 17.33 -7.15
C LYS A 262 -17.70 16.03 -7.71
N VAL A 263 -16.94 14.94 -7.64
CA VAL A 263 -17.30 13.62 -8.20
C VAL A 263 -18.13 12.81 -7.20
N SER A 264 -17.73 12.79 -5.93
CA SER A 264 -18.38 11.99 -4.89
C SER A 264 -18.11 12.54 -3.50
N GLU A 265 -19.02 12.28 -2.59
CA GLU A 265 -18.92 12.57 -1.16
C GLU A 265 -18.76 11.29 -0.35
N ALA A 266 -18.34 11.41 0.92
CA ALA A 266 -18.17 10.29 1.85
C ALA A 266 -17.21 9.18 1.37
N CYS A 267 -16.22 9.54 0.53
CA CYS A 267 -15.21 8.64 -0.01
C CYS A 267 -13.77 9.12 0.30
N GLY A 268 -13.61 9.85 1.40
CA GLY A 268 -12.36 10.48 1.80
C GLY A 268 -11.16 9.54 1.85
N LEU A 269 -9.98 10.08 1.57
CA LEU A 269 -8.70 9.37 1.58
C LEU A 269 -8.14 9.27 3.00
N ALA A 270 -7.76 8.08 3.43
CA ALA A 270 -7.26 7.85 4.80
C ALA A 270 -5.82 8.32 5.02
N SER A 271 -4.99 8.30 3.98
CA SER A 271 -3.60 8.74 4.00
C SER A 271 -3.19 9.29 2.65
N ARG A 272 -2.33 10.31 2.65
CA ARG A 272 -1.84 11.00 1.44
C ARG A 272 -1.23 10.09 0.37
N LYS A 273 -0.74 8.92 0.76
CA LYS A 273 -0.09 7.95 -0.13
C LYS A 273 -0.92 6.68 -0.37
N ALA A 274 -2.13 6.57 0.18
CA ALA A 274 -2.96 5.36 0.09
C ALA A 274 -3.84 5.31 -1.18
N VAL A 275 -3.40 5.94 -2.27
CA VAL A 275 -4.09 5.99 -3.55
C VAL A 275 -3.18 5.58 -4.69
N SER A 276 -3.69 4.75 -5.60
CA SER A 276 -2.98 4.28 -6.80
C SER A 276 -3.89 4.32 -8.02
N THR A 277 -3.36 4.82 -9.13
CA THR A 277 -4.05 4.86 -10.43
C THR A 277 -3.47 3.81 -11.37
N VAL A 278 -4.35 3.08 -12.02
CA VAL A 278 -4.04 2.06 -13.03
C VAL A 278 -4.89 2.29 -14.30
N ASP A 279 -4.72 1.46 -15.30
CA ASP A 279 -5.43 1.54 -16.59
C ASP A 279 -6.95 1.49 -16.49
N VAL A 280 -7.49 0.75 -15.51
CA VAL A 280 -8.94 0.60 -15.29
C VAL A 280 -9.55 1.72 -14.44
N GLY A 281 -8.72 2.51 -13.74
CA GLY A 281 -9.18 3.60 -12.88
C GLY A 281 -8.30 3.81 -11.64
N THR A 282 -8.83 4.49 -10.65
CA THR A 282 -8.11 4.86 -9.42
C THR A 282 -8.69 4.15 -8.22
N PHE A 283 -7.83 3.54 -7.42
CA PHE A 283 -8.15 2.81 -6.19
C PHE A 283 -7.56 3.50 -4.98
N TRP A 284 -8.29 3.57 -3.88
CA TRP A 284 -7.77 4.13 -2.64
C TRP A 284 -8.36 3.51 -1.39
N MET A 285 -7.62 3.65 -0.31
CA MET A 285 -8.03 3.27 1.03
C MET A 285 -8.67 4.47 1.72
N GLY A 286 -9.92 4.34 2.10
CA GLY A 286 -10.62 5.28 2.98
C GLY A 286 -10.50 4.87 4.45
N HIS A 287 -11.18 5.60 5.34
CA HIS A 287 -11.11 5.36 6.79
C HIS A 287 -11.74 4.05 7.26
N LYS A 288 -12.66 3.47 6.49
CA LYS A 288 -13.41 2.24 6.83
C LYS A 288 -13.66 1.31 5.66
N SER A 289 -13.27 1.71 4.44
CA SER A 289 -13.56 0.97 3.22
C SER A 289 -12.52 1.27 2.16
N PHE A 290 -12.51 0.46 1.11
CA PHE A 290 -11.74 0.70 -0.10
C PHE A 290 -12.68 1.19 -1.19
N PHE A 291 -12.20 2.10 -2.01
CA PHE A 291 -12.98 2.73 -3.06
C PHE A 291 -12.30 2.60 -4.42
N PHE A 292 -13.10 2.69 -5.45
CA PHE A 292 -12.68 2.66 -6.84
C PHE A 292 -13.41 3.73 -7.65
N TYR A 293 -12.67 4.48 -8.45
CA TYR A 293 -13.18 5.43 -9.43
C TYR A 293 -12.86 4.95 -10.84
N ASN A 294 -13.89 4.72 -11.66
CA ASN A 294 -13.78 4.18 -13.02
C ASN A 294 -13.70 5.25 -14.10
N GLY A 295 -13.56 6.53 -13.74
CA GLY A 295 -13.59 7.68 -14.65
C GLY A 295 -14.94 8.40 -14.71
N SER A 296 -16.00 7.82 -14.15
CA SER A 296 -17.35 8.40 -14.13
C SER A 296 -17.92 8.48 -12.72
N ASN A 297 -17.89 7.39 -11.96
CA ASN A 297 -18.45 7.32 -10.61
C ASN A 297 -17.53 6.59 -9.64
N VAL A 298 -17.69 6.91 -8.36
CA VAL A 298 -17.01 6.23 -7.25
C VAL A 298 -17.87 5.06 -6.78
N GLN A 299 -17.21 3.94 -6.50
CA GLN A 299 -17.83 2.72 -5.95
C GLN A 299 -17.05 2.27 -4.71
N GLU A 300 -17.74 1.86 -3.67
CA GLU A 300 -17.15 1.10 -2.58
C GLU A 300 -16.86 -0.31 -3.06
N LEU A 301 -15.63 -0.80 -2.85
CA LEU A 301 -15.25 -2.15 -3.21
C LEU A 301 -15.81 -3.15 -2.21
N ALA A 302 -16.44 -4.21 -2.70
CA ALA A 302 -16.75 -5.38 -1.87
C ALA A 302 -15.43 -6.00 -1.37
N CYS A 303 -15.25 -6.03 -0.06
CA CYS A 303 -13.99 -6.45 0.55
C CYS A 303 -14.20 -7.60 1.53
N ASP A 304 -13.68 -8.77 1.17
CA ASP A 304 -13.76 -10.01 1.94
C ASP A 304 -12.86 -10.01 3.20
N VAL A 305 -12.02 -8.98 3.35
CA VAL A 305 -11.07 -8.83 4.47
C VAL A 305 -11.24 -7.50 5.22
N LYS A 306 -12.34 -6.80 4.99
CA LYS A 306 -12.61 -5.44 5.51
C LYS A 306 -12.52 -5.39 7.04
N ASP A 307 -13.23 -6.30 7.72
CA ASP A 307 -13.29 -6.33 9.20
C ASP A 307 -11.92 -6.58 9.81
N TYR A 308 -11.14 -7.45 9.18
CA TYR A 308 -9.79 -7.74 9.62
C TYR A 308 -8.86 -6.52 9.49
N VAL A 309 -8.83 -5.90 8.32
CA VAL A 309 -7.92 -4.77 8.03
C VAL A 309 -8.26 -3.57 8.91
N PHE A 310 -9.53 -3.13 8.90
CA PHE A 310 -9.95 -1.93 9.65
C PHE A 310 -10.14 -2.15 11.14
N GLY A 311 -10.17 -3.41 11.60
CA GLY A 311 -10.11 -3.78 13.01
C GLY A 311 -8.69 -3.85 13.56
N ASP A 312 -7.69 -4.17 12.72
CA ASP A 312 -6.28 -4.31 13.10
C ASP A 312 -5.45 -3.03 12.85
N ILE A 313 -5.98 -2.05 12.12
CA ILE A 313 -5.21 -0.85 11.74
C ILE A 313 -4.95 0.08 12.93
N ASN A 314 -3.69 0.47 13.11
CA ASN A 314 -3.32 1.53 14.06
C ASN A 314 -3.78 2.90 13.54
N ARG A 315 -4.90 3.38 14.08
CA ARG A 315 -5.50 4.65 13.65
C ARG A 315 -4.64 5.87 13.94
N ALA A 316 -3.80 5.82 14.97
CA ALA A 316 -2.87 6.88 15.30
C ALA A 316 -1.77 7.03 14.24
N GLN A 317 -1.36 5.92 13.60
CA GLN A 317 -0.32 5.90 12.58
C GLN A 317 -0.89 5.72 11.15
N ILE A 318 -2.18 5.97 10.93
CA ILE A 318 -2.85 5.77 9.64
C ILE A 318 -2.21 6.60 8.52
N SER A 319 -1.64 7.75 8.82
CA SER A 319 -0.93 8.61 7.87
C SER A 319 0.32 7.96 7.24
N LYS A 320 0.85 6.89 7.84
CA LYS A 320 1.91 6.07 7.26
C LYS A 320 1.42 5.12 6.16
N SER A 321 0.12 4.85 6.09
CA SER A 321 -0.45 3.94 5.11
C SER A 321 -0.20 4.44 3.68
N TRP A 322 0.21 3.53 2.81
CA TRP A 322 0.51 3.85 1.42
C TRP A 322 0.10 2.72 0.49
N SER A 323 0.03 2.99 -0.79
CA SER A 323 -0.35 2.00 -1.80
C SER A 323 0.64 1.93 -2.94
N LEU A 324 0.66 0.76 -3.57
CA LEU A 324 1.43 0.47 -4.78
C LEU A 324 0.56 -0.33 -5.75
N SER A 325 0.53 0.09 -7.00
CA SER A 325 0.01 -0.73 -8.08
C SER A 325 1.10 -1.65 -8.62
N LEU A 326 0.80 -2.92 -8.80
CA LEU A 326 1.61 -3.87 -9.57
C LEU A 326 0.87 -4.17 -10.88
N GLY A 327 0.97 -3.26 -11.84
CA GLY A 327 0.18 -3.28 -13.07
C GLY A 327 0.36 -4.57 -13.90
N GLN A 328 1.54 -5.18 -13.89
CA GLN A 328 1.80 -6.45 -14.57
C GLN A 328 0.99 -7.60 -13.98
N GLN A 329 0.90 -7.66 -12.66
CA GLN A 329 0.15 -8.68 -11.92
C GLN A 329 -1.35 -8.37 -11.91
N GLY A 330 -1.73 -7.12 -11.99
CA GLY A 330 -3.11 -6.66 -11.85
C GLY A 330 -3.54 -6.49 -10.41
N GLU A 331 -2.61 -6.13 -9.55
CA GLU A 331 -2.82 -6.03 -8.11
C GLU A 331 -2.60 -4.60 -7.63
N ILE A 332 -3.39 -4.19 -6.63
CA ILE A 332 -3.14 -3.02 -5.79
C ILE A 332 -2.78 -3.52 -4.41
N TRP A 333 -1.68 -3.03 -3.87
CA TRP A 333 -1.22 -3.31 -2.53
C TRP A 333 -1.38 -2.07 -1.66
N TRP A 334 -1.98 -2.22 -0.47
CA TRP A 334 -1.97 -1.21 0.58
C TRP A 334 -1.19 -1.74 1.77
N PHE A 335 -0.25 -0.94 2.24
CA PHE A 335 0.56 -1.23 3.40
C PHE A 335 0.09 -0.37 4.57
N TYR A 336 0.03 -0.94 5.77
CA TYR A 336 -0.46 -0.24 6.95
C TYR A 336 0.23 -0.75 8.22
N CYS A 337 0.13 0.04 9.31
CA CYS A 337 0.57 -0.36 10.63
C CYS A 337 -0.54 -1.16 11.31
N SER A 338 -0.22 -2.34 11.87
CA SER A 338 -1.15 -3.06 12.73
C SER A 338 -1.37 -2.32 14.05
N GLU A 339 -2.43 -2.66 14.80
CA GLU A 339 -2.73 -2.05 16.10
C GLU A 339 -1.57 -2.14 17.09
N ALA A 340 -0.79 -3.23 17.03
CA ALA A 340 0.37 -3.46 17.89
C ALA A 340 1.66 -2.79 17.40
N SER A 341 1.68 -2.15 16.23
CA SER A 341 2.87 -1.58 15.62
C SER A 341 2.72 -0.08 15.37
N ASN A 342 3.79 0.68 15.62
CA ASN A 342 3.91 2.06 15.18
C ASN A 342 4.57 2.19 13.80
N GLU A 343 4.95 1.07 13.16
CA GLU A 343 5.57 1.05 11.84
C GLU A 343 4.85 0.06 10.93
N ILE A 344 4.99 0.24 9.62
CA ILE A 344 4.38 -0.61 8.59
C ILE A 344 4.87 -2.06 8.78
N ASP A 345 3.92 -2.97 9.01
CA ASP A 345 4.18 -4.39 9.22
C ASP A 345 3.17 -5.30 8.50
N ARG A 346 2.09 -4.73 7.96
CA ARG A 346 1.00 -5.44 7.30
C ARG A 346 0.77 -4.94 5.90
N TYR A 347 0.21 -5.82 5.07
CA TYR A 347 -0.33 -5.44 3.78
C TYR A 347 -1.67 -6.12 3.49
N VAL A 348 -2.45 -5.50 2.64
CA VAL A 348 -3.63 -6.06 2.00
C VAL A 348 -3.54 -5.82 0.51
N THR A 349 -3.92 -6.81 -0.30
CA THR A 349 -3.91 -6.68 -1.76
C THR A 349 -5.28 -6.94 -2.35
N TYR A 350 -5.54 -6.29 -3.46
CA TYR A 350 -6.71 -6.52 -4.29
C TYR A 350 -6.26 -6.82 -5.72
N ASP A 351 -6.60 -8.01 -6.22
CA ASP A 351 -6.46 -8.32 -7.64
C ASP A 351 -7.68 -7.76 -8.38
N TYR A 352 -7.48 -6.66 -9.11
CA TYR A 352 -8.56 -5.97 -9.79
C TYR A 352 -8.98 -6.65 -11.12
N LYS A 353 -8.24 -7.65 -11.58
CA LYS A 353 -8.58 -8.47 -12.75
C LYS A 353 -9.46 -9.64 -12.39
N GLN A 354 -9.23 -10.27 -11.24
CA GLN A 354 -9.94 -11.47 -10.80
C GLN A 354 -10.89 -11.22 -9.61
N GLY A 355 -10.81 -10.06 -8.95
CA GLY A 355 -11.73 -9.62 -7.91
C GLY A 355 -11.55 -10.32 -6.57
N TYR A 356 -10.34 -10.69 -6.16
CA TYR A 356 -10.09 -11.30 -4.85
C TYR A 356 -9.11 -10.48 -4.00
N TRP A 357 -9.17 -10.71 -2.69
CA TRP A 357 -8.35 -10.07 -1.68
C TRP A 357 -7.33 -11.03 -1.08
N THR A 358 -6.16 -10.50 -0.71
CA THR A 358 -5.17 -11.21 0.13
C THR A 358 -4.67 -10.30 1.24
N THR A 359 -4.15 -10.91 2.29
CA THR A 359 -3.52 -10.20 3.41
C THR A 359 -2.22 -10.89 3.78
N GLY A 360 -1.32 -10.17 4.42
CA GLY A 360 -0.08 -10.74 4.94
C GLY A 360 0.74 -9.73 5.73
N SER A 361 1.95 -10.12 6.05
CA SER A 361 2.93 -9.32 6.79
C SER A 361 4.12 -9.02 5.90
N LEU A 362 4.46 -7.74 5.77
CA LEU A 362 5.66 -7.30 5.05
C LEU A 362 5.95 -5.84 5.42
N SER A 363 7.17 -5.57 5.89
CA SER A 363 7.58 -4.23 6.30
C SER A 363 8.17 -3.46 5.12
N ARG A 364 7.31 -2.77 4.36
CA ARG A 364 7.69 -1.87 3.27
C ARG A 364 7.01 -0.52 3.46
N THR A 365 7.78 0.56 3.36
CA THR A 365 7.35 1.89 3.82
C THR A 365 7.01 2.85 2.70
N CYS A 366 7.55 2.65 1.52
CA CYS A 366 7.16 3.31 0.27
C CYS A 366 7.69 2.53 -0.92
N GLY A 367 7.24 2.85 -2.12
CA GLY A 367 7.69 2.17 -3.33
C GLY A 367 7.19 2.83 -4.61
N ALA A 368 7.64 2.30 -5.73
CA ALA A 368 7.22 2.65 -7.08
C ALA A 368 7.11 1.39 -7.94
N ASP A 369 6.07 1.32 -8.78
CA ASP A 369 5.90 0.23 -9.72
C ASP A 369 7.00 0.23 -10.80
N ARG A 370 7.08 -0.86 -11.52
CA ARG A 370 7.92 -0.94 -12.72
C ARG A 370 7.55 0.16 -13.73
N GLY A 371 8.55 0.70 -14.35
CA GLY A 371 8.40 1.75 -15.34
C GLY A 371 9.78 2.11 -15.86
N VAL A 372 10.35 3.13 -15.29
CA VAL A 372 11.74 3.52 -15.52
C VAL A 372 12.71 2.40 -15.11
N PHE A 373 12.43 1.72 -14.00
CA PHE A 373 13.15 0.52 -13.57
C PHE A 373 12.40 -0.74 -14.03
N LYS A 374 13.16 -1.81 -14.26
CA LYS A 374 12.63 -3.08 -14.76
C LYS A 374 11.69 -3.78 -13.76
N HIS A 375 11.96 -3.61 -12.48
CA HIS A 375 11.26 -4.26 -11.38
C HIS A 375 10.67 -3.21 -10.45
N PRO A 376 9.57 -3.50 -9.74
CA PRO A 376 9.05 -2.62 -8.71
C PRO A 376 10.11 -2.39 -7.62
N LEU A 377 10.18 -1.16 -7.12
CA LEU A 377 11.09 -0.77 -6.06
C LEU A 377 10.30 -0.53 -4.77
N MET A 378 10.77 -1.03 -3.64
CA MET A 378 10.20 -0.77 -2.33
C MET A 378 11.31 -0.55 -1.30
N MET A 379 11.02 0.33 -0.31
CA MET A 379 11.93 0.60 0.81
C MET A 379 11.52 -0.20 2.04
N SER A 380 12.50 -0.73 2.75
CA SER A 380 12.29 -1.30 4.09
C SER A 380 12.30 -0.20 5.17
N VAL A 381 11.85 -0.55 6.37
CA VAL A 381 11.97 0.28 7.57
C VAL A 381 13.42 0.64 7.87
N GLY A 382 14.36 -0.28 7.60
CA GLY A 382 15.79 -0.09 7.81
C GLY A 382 16.50 0.74 6.72
N GLY A 383 15.77 1.36 5.79
CA GLY A 383 16.35 2.23 4.77
C GLY A 383 16.99 1.50 3.58
N THR A 384 16.82 0.19 3.45
CA THR A 384 17.28 -0.57 2.28
C THR A 384 16.23 -0.52 1.18
N MET A 385 16.65 -0.28 -0.07
CA MET A 385 15.82 -0.38 -1.25
C MET A 385 15.91 -1.77 -1.85
N TYR A 386 14.77 -2.37 -2.12
CA TYR A 386 14.65 -3.69 -2.75
C TYR A 386 14.03 -3.60 -4.13
N GLU A 387 14.52 -4.42 -5.06
CA GLU A 387 13.80 -4.80 -6.27
C GLU A 387 12.88 -5.96 -5.94
N HIS A 388 11.58 -5.78 -6.11
CA HIS A 388 10.55 -6.80 -5.92
C HIS A 388 10.19 -7.54 -7.20
N GLU A 389 9.48 -8.66 -7.06
CA GLU A 389 9.11 -9.57 -8.17
C GLU A 389 10.36 -10.11 -8.90
N VAL A 390 11.43 -10.39 -8.14
CA VAL A 390 12.72 -10.91 -8.65
C VAL A 390 13.12 -12.14 -7.88
N GLY A 391 13.16 -13.29 -8.58
CA GLY A 391 13.48 -14.56 -7.93
C GLY A 391 12.45 -14.97 -6.90
N LEU A 392 12.89 -15.73 -5.89
CA LEU A 392 12.02 -16.35 -4.87
C LEU A 392 12.70 -16.30 -3.48
N ASN A 393 13.58 -15.35 -3.26
CA ASN A 393 14.19 -15.12 -1.94
C ASN A 393 13.30 -14.16 -1.15
N TYR A 394 12.92 -14.54 0.07
CA TYR A 394 12.02 -13.78 0.96
C TYR A 394 12.70 -13.39 2.28
N GLU A 395 14.03 -13.48 2.37
CA GLU A 395 14.82 -13.12 3.57
C GLU A 395 14.33 -13.76 4.87
N GLY A 396 13.84 -15.00 4.78
CA GLY A 396 13.36 -15.75 5.94
C GLY A 396 11.86 -15.62 6.21
N GLU A 397 11.14 -14.78 5.47
CA GLU A 397 9.68 -14.72 5.57
C GLU A 397 9.05 -16.03 5.10
N THR A 398 8.03 -16.48 5.80
CA THR A 398 7.30 -17.71 5.47
C THR A 398 6.22 -17.45 4.43
N VAL A 399 6.23 -18.25 3.37
CA VAL A 399 5.23 -18.21 2.30
C VAL A 399 4.19 -19.29 2.55
N PHE A 400 2.97 -18.91 2.90
CA PHE A 400 1.92 -19.86 3.24
C PHE A 400 0.51 -19.35 2.95
N ALA A 401 -0.45 -20.29 2.84
CA ALA A 401 -1.88 -20.02 2.90
C ALA A 401 -2.58 -21.05 3.81
N GLU A 402 -3.52 -20.60 4.62
CA GLU A 402 -4.30 -21.43 5.54
C GLU A 402 -5.80 -21.23 5.31
N THR A 403 -6.54 -22.32 5.27
CA THR A 403 -7.99 -22.27 5.07
C THR A 403 -8.72 -21.97 6.38
N GLY A 404 -9.93 -21.46 6.27
CA GLY A 404 -10.92 -21.58 7.33
C GLY A 404 -11.28 -23.05 7.59
N PRO A 405 -12.03 -23.34 8.65
CA PRO A 405 -12.47 -24.69 8.92
C PRO A 405 -13.41 -25.19 7.82
N PHE A 406 -13.22 -26.40 7.36
CA PHE A 406 -14.12 -27.04 6.39
C PHE A 406 -14.53 -28.44 6.90
N ALA A 407 -15.73 -28.86 6.54
CA ALA A 407 -16.18 -30.22 6.80
C ALA A 407 -15.58 -31.18 5.77
N ILE A 408 -14.94 -32.26 6.23
CA ILE A 408 -14.31 -33.26 5.33
C ILE A 408 -15.38 -34.19 4.76
N GLY A 409 -16.49 -34.37 5.48
CA GLY A 409 -17.59 -35.25 5.10
C GLY A 409 -18.92 -34.52 4.85
N VAL A 410 -19.98 -35.28 4.78
CA VAL A 410 -21.34 -34.74 4.67
C VAL A 410 -21.90 -34.48 6.07
N GLY A 411 -22.11 -33.22 6.42
CA GLY A 411 -22.62 -32.83 7.73
C GLY A 411 -21.63 -32.95 8.88
N ASP A 412 -22.15 -33.04 10.12
CA ASP A 412 -21.36 -33.10 11.35
C ASP A 412 -20.79 -34.49 11.68
N GLU A 413 -20.50 -35.32 10.68
CA GLU A 413 -19.95 -36.65 10.89
C GLU A 413 -18.45 -36.59 11.13
N ILE A 414 -17.98 -37.51 12.03
CA ILE A 414 -16.53 -37.70 12.16
C ILE A 414 -16.03 -38.40 10.92
N VAL A 415 -15.02 -37.84 10.28
CA VAL A 415 -14.40 -38.43 9.10
C VAL A 415 -12.95 -38.81 9.40
N ARG A 416 -12.56 -39.97 8.94
CA ARG A 416 -11.19 -40.46 8.99
C ARG A 416 -10.57 -40.32 7.62
N VAL A 417 -9.51 -39.52 7.53
CA VAL A 417 -8.69 -39.38 6.33
C VAL A 417 -7.53 -40.36 6.37
N THR A 418 -7.31 -41.05 5.28
CA THR A 418 -6.28 -42.14 5.16
C THR A 418 -5.23 -41.81 4.14
N ARG A 419 -5.51 -40.97 3.15
CA ARG A 419 -4.58 -40.67 2.07
C ARG A 419 -4.78 -39.22 1.58
N LEU A 420 -3.68 -38.56 1.28
CA LEU A 420 -3.63 -37.29 0.56
C LEU A 420 -3.09 -37.52 -0.84
N ILE A 421 -3.79 -37.01 -1.85
CA ILE A 421 -3.33 -36.98 -3.24
C ILE A 421 -3.09 -35.50 -3.57
N PRO A 422 -1.81 -35.09 -3.66
CA PRO A 422 -1.45 -33.72 -3.95
C PRO A 422 -1.69 -33.38 -5.42
N ASP A 423 -1.93 -32.09 -5.68
CA ASP A 423 -1.90 -31.45 -6.98
C ASP A 423 -0.93 -30.28 -6.85
N GLU A 424 0.35 -30.57 -6.99
CA GLU A 424 1.45 -29.63 -6.80
C GLU A 424 2.46 -29.78 -7.93
N LEU A 425 2.86 -28.67 -8.55
CA LEU A 425 3.62 -28.67 -9.81
C LEU A 425 5.08 -29.12 -9.62
N THR A 426 5.73 -28.70 -8.53
CA THR A 426 7.18 -28.97 -8.30
C THR A 426 7.46 -30.32 -7.65
N GLN A 427 6.43 -30.97 -7.15
CA GLN A 427 6.49 -32.32 -6.53
C GLN A 427 7.44 -32.41 -5.33
N GLY A 428 7.28 -31.51 -4.34
CA GLY A 428 7.98 -31.63 -3.08
C GLY A 428 8.46 -30.32 -2.44
N ASP A 429 8.33 -29.21 -3.15
CA ASP A 429 8.71 -27.91 -2.61
C ASP A 429 7.63 -27.29 -1.71
N VAL A 430 6.53 -28.01 -1.50
CA VAL A 430 5.41 -27.58 -0.67
C VAL A 430 5.07 -28.67 0.34
N SER A 431 4.69 -28.26 1.52
CA SER A 431 4.13 -29.12 2.55
C SER A 431 2.71 -28.71 2.93
N ALA A 432 1.91 -29.65 3.37
CA ALA A 432 0.59 -29.42 3.94
C ALA A 432 0.53 -29.85 5.41
N THR A 433 -0.09 -29.02 6.24
CA THR A 433 -0.40 -29.35 7.63
C THR A 433 -1.92 -29.27 7.80
N PHE A 434 -2.49 -30.34 8.36
CA PHE A 434 -3.92 -30.38 8.70
C PHE A 434 -4.10 -30.17 10.19
N LYS A 435 -4.96 -29.22 10.56
CA LYS A 435 -5.40 -28.98 11.94
C LYS A 435 -6.84 -29.46 12.05
N THR A 436 -7.12 -30.41 12.93
CA THR A 436 -8.48 -30.98 13.08
C THR A 436 -9.06 -30.71 14.46
N ARG A 437 -10.38 -30.54 14.49
CA ARG A 437 -11.14 -30.40 15.74
C ARG A 437 -12.48 -31.13 15.65
N PHE A 438 -13.02 -31.49 16.78
CA PHE A 438 -14.32 -32.19 16.89
C PHE A 438 -15.48 -31.22 17.13
N PHE A 439 -15.21 -30.08 17.78
CA PHE A 439 -16.18 -29.03 18.08
C PHE A 439 -15.60 -27.66 17.71
N PRO A 440 -16.43 -26.66 17.45
CA PRO A 440 -16.00 -25.32 17.04
C PRO A 440 -14.95 -24.69 17.94
N ASN A 441 -15.12 -24.82 19.26
CA ASN A 441 -14.24 -24.25 20.27
C ASN A 441 -13.31 -25.33 20.90
N GLY A 442 -13.20 -26.50 20.27
CA GLY A 442 -12.36 -27.59 20.76
C GLY A 442 -10.89 -27.36 20.44
N GLU A 443 -10.02 -28.03 21.17
CA GLU A 443 -8.58 -28.03 20.92
C GLU A 443 -8.27 -28.57 19.53
N GLU A 444 -7.43 -27.86 18.78
CA GLU A 444 -6.96 -28.27 17.47
C GLU A 444 -5.77 -29.23 17.58
N LYS A 445 -5.84 -30.34 16.87
CA LYS A 445 -4.73 -31.29 16.70
C LYS A 445 -4.09 -31.11 15.32
N SER A 446 -2.78 -30.86 15.31
CA SER A 446 -2.00 -30.71 14.09
C SER A 446 -1.43 -32.05 13.59
N TYR A 447 -1.51 -32.26 12.27
CA TYR A 447 -0.96 -33.41 11.56
C TYR A 447 -0.15 -32.93 10.38
N GLY A 448 1.15 -33.12 10.41
CA GLY A 448 2.10 -32.67 9.39
C GLY A 448 3.38 -32.10 10.01
N PRO A 449 4.25 -31.43 9.21
CA PRO A 449 4.08 -31.19 7.79
C PRO A 449 4.16 -32.45 6.92
N ILE A 450 3.32 -32.55 5.90
CA ILE A 450 3.23 -33.64 4.94
C ILE A 450 3.72 -33.14 3.59
N SER A 451 4.75 -33.76 3.04
CA SER A 451 5.25 -33.38 1.70
C SER A 451 4.20 -33.65 0.62
N LEU A 452 4.08 -32.73 -0.33
CA LEU A 452 3.18 -32.84 -1.47
C LEU A 452 3.83 -33.49 -2.72
N ALA A 453 4.96 -34.17 -2.56
CA ALA A 453 5.67 -34.81 -3.68
C ALA A 453 4.88 -35.96 -4.34
N ASN A 454 4.26 -36.82 -3.52
CA ASN A 454 3.57 -38.01 -3.97
C ASN A 454 2.33 -38.28 -3.14
N PRO A 455 1.41 -39.12 -3.60
CA PRO A 455 0.33 -39.61 -2.78
C PRO A 455 0.84 -40.19 -1.45
N THR A 456 0.44 -39.56 -0.35
CA THR A 456 0.98 -39.88 0.98
C THR A 456 -0.12 -40.45 1.87
N SER A 457 0.20 -41.52 2.61
CA SER A 457 -0.65 -42.07 3.66
C SER A 457 -0.68 -41.08 4.84
N VAL A 458 -1.86 -40.58 5.13
CA VAL A 458 -2.11 -39.70 6.28
C VAL A 458 -3.16 -40.35 7.19
N ARG A 459 -3.07 -40.09 8.50
CA ARG A 459 -4.02 -40.70 9.45
C ARG A 459 -4.47 -39.66 10.44
N PHE A 460 -5.58 -39.02 10.13
CA PHE A 460 -6.23 -38.12 11.07
C PHE A 460 -7.75 -38.26 11.01
N SER A 461 -8.41 -37.85 12.06
CA SER A 461 -9.85 -37.83 12.15
C SER A 461 -10.33 -36.54 12.80
N GLY A 462 -11.48 -36.08 12.39
CA GLY A 462 -12.12 -34.87 12.91
C GLY A 462 -13.46 -34.64 12.24
N ARG A 463 -14.24 -33.72 12.77
CA ARG A 463 -15.43 -33.20 12.08
C ARG A 463 -15.05 -32.05 11.15
N GLN A 464 -14.12 -31.24 11.59
CA GLN A 464 -13.61 -30.09 10.84
C GLN A 464 -12.11 -30.19 10.70
N ALA A 465 -11.63 -29.74 9.55
CA ALA A 465 -10.20 -29.60 9.30
C ALA A 465 -9.92 -28.19 8.76
N ARG A 466 -8.74 -27.70 9.08
CA ARG A 466 -8.09 -26.56 8.40
C ARG A 466 -6.86 -27.11 7.72
N MET A 467 -6.55 -26.57 6.57
CA MET A 467 -5.38 -26.95 5.81
C MET A 467 -4.46 -25.74 5.66
N ARG A 468 -3.22 -25.88 6.11
CA ARG A 468 -2.15 -24.92 5.87
C ARG A 468 -1.21 -25.50 4.81
N VAL A 469 -1.01 -24.75 3.76
CA VAL A 469 -0.06 -25.03 2.68
C VAL A 469 1.11 -24.07 2.85
N GLU A 470 2.32 -24.58 2.86
CA GLU A 470 3.54 -23.82 3.11
C GLU A 470 4.64 -24.21 2.13
N GLY A 471 5.28 -23.21 1.53
CA GLY A 471 6.45 -23.41 0.68
C GLY A 471 7.64 -23.90 1.52
N ALA A 472 8.12 -25.11 1.23
CA ALA A 472 9.25 -25.71 1.94
C ALA A 472 10.60 -25.27 1.35
N ARG A 473 10.62 -24.74 0.14
CA ARG A 473 11.81 -24.30 -0.57
C ARG A 473 11.53 -23.02 -1.36
N LEU A 474 12.60 -22.32 -1.72
CA LEU A 474 12.56 -21.14 -2.58
C LEU A 474 12.35 -21.54 -4.04
N ALA A 475 11.15 -21.97 -4.39
CA ALA A 475 10.77 -22.45 -5.70
C ALA A 475 9.44 -21.82 -6.17
N ASP A 476 9.24 -21.71 -7.49
CA ASP A 476 7.95 -21.29 -8.07
C ASP A 476 6.97 -22.46 -8.05
N TRP A 477 6.51 -22.78 -6.86
CA TRP A 477 5.55 -23.84 -6.66
C TRP A 477 4.13 -23.39 -7.02
N ARG A 478 3.29 -24.35 -7.36
CA ARG A 478 1.86 -24.14 -7.62
C ARG A 478 1.06 -25.26 -7.02
N VAL A 479 0.03 -24.90 -6.28
CA VAL A 479 -0.91 -25.84 -5.67
C VAL A 479 -2.30 -25.64 -6.27
N GLY A 480 -2.82 -26.71 -6.85
CA GLY A 480 -4.16 -26.77 -7.42
C GLY A 480 -5.15 -27.46 -6.50
N ILE A 481 -5.99 -28.35 -7.05
CA ILE A 481 -7.05 -29.05 -6.32
C ILE A 481 -6.54 -30.36 -5.75
N MET A 482 -6.13 -30.34 -4.49
CA MET A 482 -5.78 -31.57 -3.76
C MET A 482 -7.01 -32.45 -3.51
N ARG A 483 -6.78 -33.76 -3.34
CA ARG A 483 -7.83 -34.72 -3.04
C ARG A 483 -7.46 -35.51 -1.77
N VAL A 484 -8.46 -35.80 -0.97
CA VAL A 484 -8.30 -36.67 0.20
C VAL A 484 -9.14 -37.93 0.06
N GLU A 485 -8.60 -39.05 0.49
CA GLU A 485 -9.35 -40.29 0.65
C GLU A 485 -9.91 -40.34 2.08
N ALA A 486 -11.23 -40.38 2.18
CA ALA A 486 -11.91 -40.24 3.44
C ALA A 486 -12.97 -41.31 3.65
N THR A 487 -13.15 -41.74 4.89
CA THR A 487 -14.18 -42.69 5.32
C THR A 487 -14.97 -42.14 6.50
N PRO A 488 -16.29 -42.35 6.53
CA PRO A 488 -17.09 -42.02 7.70
C PRO A 488 -16.58 -42.75 8.94
N GLY A 489 -16.39 -42.05 10.05
CA GLY A 489 -15.85 -42.56 11.30
C GLY A 489 -16.91 -42.77 12.42
N GLY A 490 -18.18 -42.54 12.11
CA GLY A 490 -19.26 -42.62 13.07
C GLY A 490 -19.75 -41.27 13.61
N ARG A 491 -20.86 -41.31 14.34
CA ARG A 491 -21.56 -40.10 14.84
C ARG A 491 -21.25 -39.78 16.33
N ARG A 492 -20.14 -40.17 16.88
CA ARG A 492 -19.79 -39.87 18.27
C ARG A 492 -18.96 -38.61 18.40
#